data_139829acca248135272fcc73678e1723
#
_entry.id   139829acca248135272fcc73678e1723
#
_cell.length_a   1.000
_cell.length_b   1.000
_cell.length_c   1.000
_cell.angle_alpha   90.00
_cell.angle_beta   90.00
_cell.angle_gamma   90.00
#
_symmetry.space_group_name_H-M   'P 1'
#
loop_
_entity.id
_entity.type
_entity.pdbx_description
1 polymer ?
#
loop_
_entity_poly.entity_id
_entity_poly.type
_entity_poly.pdbx_seq_one_letter_code
_entity_poly.pdbx_strand_id
1 'polypeptide(L)'
;PVTLEKPIPQYYLKARDYAMHDLGVGTMRNMKNIISGIFIPSLLFKEYSLKEKLNLWRGKVNSGISILWNEMINHDLSVENTRFSIPVYFFHGKYDYTCSYELAKEYYEKIETPQKSFFTFNNSAHSPVFEEPQECVRVIREKILGGYEGLWIECNLPVLPDHF
;
A
#
# COMPACT_ATOMS: atom_id res chain seq x y z
N PRO A 1 -8.98 14.08 19.68
CA PRO A 1 -9.63 13.80 18.42
C PRO A 1 -9.62 15.05 17.55
N VAL A 2 -9.01 14.99 16.39
CA VAL A 2 -9.03 16.08 15.40
C VAL A 2 -10.33 15.94 14.63
N THR A 3 -11.38 16.61 15.09
CA THR A 3 -12.61 16.75 14.32
C THR A 3 -12.39 17.79 13.24
N LEU A 4 -12.42 17.39 11.98
CA LEU A 4 -12.47 18.32 10.85
C LEU A 4 -13.85 19.01 10.85
N GLU A 5 -13.98 20.10 11.57
CA GLU A 5 -15.23 20.88 11.64
C GLU A 5 -15.58 21.59 10.32
N LYS A 6 -14.66 21.63 9.36
CA LYS A 6 -14.85 22.28 8.05
C LYS A 6 -14.34 21.41 6.92
N PRO A 7 -15.04 21.36 5.76
CA PRO A 7 -14.55 20.65 4.60
C PRO A 7 -13.20 21.23 4.15
N ILE A 8 -12.27 20.35 3.81
CA ILE A 8 -10.94 20.73 3.29
C ILE A 8 -11.13 21.53 1.99
N PRO A 9 -10.61 22.76 1.87
CA PRO A 9 -10.75 23.55 0.66
C PRO A 9 -10.17 22.84 -0.56
N GLN A 10 -10.82 22.93 -1.72
CA GLN A 10 -10.36 22.27 -2.96
C GLN A 10 -8.95 22.67 -3.40
N TYR A 11 -8.54 23.92 -3.16
CA TYR A 11 -7.18 24.37 -3.48
C TYR A 11 -6.14 23.63 -2.64
N TYR A 12 -6.46 23.28 -1.39
CA TYR A 12 -5.57 22.52 -0.52
C TYR A 12 -5.36 21.09 -1.06
N LEU A 13 -6.42 20.44 -1.55
CA LEU A 13 -6.31 19.09 -2.11
C LEU A 13 -5.39 19.06 -3.33
N LYS A 14 -5.44 20.09 -4.19
CA LYS A 14 -4.53 20.22 -5.34
C LYS A 14 -3.08 20.48 -4.91
N ALA A 15 -2.87 21.46 -4.01
CA ALA A 15 -1.53 21.78 -3.50
C ALA A 15 -0.91 20.62 -2.72
N ARG A 16 -1.75 19.86 -1.98
CA ARG A 16 -1.32 18.69 -1.23
C ARG A 16 -0.69 17.62 -2.11
N ASP A 17 -1.31 17.29 -3.24
CA ASP A 17 -0.80 16.25 -4.14
C ASP A 17 0.62 16.58 -4.62
N TYR A 18 0.85 17.80 -5.08
CA TYR A 18 2.18 18.25 -5.49
C TYR A 18 3.19 18.22 -4.34
N ALA A 19 2.83 18.79 -3.20
CA ALA A 19 3.72 18.86 -2.04
C ALA A 19 4.10 17.47 -1.52
N MET A 20 3.15 16.54 -1.49
CA MET A 20 3.41 15.16 -1.09
C MET A 20 4.42 14.49 -2.00
N HIS A 21 4.26 14.60 -3.32
CA HIS A 21 5.18 13.97 -4.27
C HIS A 21 6.56 14.63 -4.27
N ASP A 22 6.65 15.95 -4.11
CA ASP A 22 7.93 16.65 -3.97
C ASP A 22 8.70 16.24 -2.71
N LEU A 23 7.96 15.88 -1.64
CA LEU A 23 8.54 15.38 -0.40
C LEU A 23 8.77 13.85 -0.41
N GLY A 24 8.52 13.17 -1.51
CA GLY A 24 8.66 11.72 -1.61
C GLY A 24 7.53 10.93 -0.95
N VAL A 25 6.44 11.58 -0.56
CA VAL A 25 5.25 10.92 -0.01
C VAL A 25 4.39 10.43 -1.17
N GLY A 26 4.44 9.16 -1.47
CA GLY A 26 3.71 8.58 -2.59
C GLY A 26 3.53 7.07 -2.45
N THR A 27 2.77 6.51 -3.38
CA THR A 27 2.51 5.06 -3.42
C THR A 27 3.77 4.27 -3.77
N MET A 28 4.63 4.83 -4.63
CA MET A 28 5.90 4.27 -5.05
C MET A 28 7.01 5.31 -4.88
N ARG A 29 8.24 4.87 -4.61
CA ARG A 29 9.39 5.72 -4.31
C ARG A 29 9.67 6.81 -5.35
N ASN A 30 9.55 6.46 -6.63
CA ASN A 30 9.87 7.35 -7.75
C ASN A 30 8.62 7.96 -8.41
N MET A 31 7.47 7.87 -7.75
CA MET A 31 6.20 8.35 -8.30
C MET A 31 6.16 9.88 -8.28
N LYS A 32 6.07 10.49 -9.45
CA LYS A 32 6.03 11.96 -9.61
C LYS A 32 4.62 12.53 -9.46
N ASN A 33 3.61 11.78 -9.83
CA ASN A 33 2.20 12.15 -9.70
C ASN A 33 1.30 10.93 -9.94
N ILE A 34 0.04 11.03 -9.53
CA ILE A 34 -0.95 9.95 -9.66
C ILE A 34 -1.21 9.58 -11.13
N ILE A 35 -1.13 10.54 -12.05
CA ILE A 35 -1.45 10.29 -13.46
C ILE A 35 -0.43 9.35 -14.08
N SER A 36 0.86 9.67 -13.97
CA SER A 36 1.94 8.84 -14.54
C SER A 36 2.18 7.56 -13.75
N GLY A 37 2.00 7.60 -12.42
CA GLY A 37 2.33 6.48 -11.55
C GLY A 37 1.21 5.43 -11.39
N ILE A 38 -0.05 5.82 -11.54
CA ILE A 38 -1.19 4.91 -11.31
C ILE A 38 -2.18 4.91 -12.46
N PHE A 39 -2.61 6.10 -12.92
CA PHE A 39 -3.69 6.20 -13.91
C PHE A 39 -3.28 5.56 -15.24
N ILE A 40 -2.18 6.00 -15.83
CA ILE A 40 -1.71 5.46 -17.12
C ILE A 40 -1.40 3.96 -17.02
N PRO A 41 -0.64 3.47 -16.03
CA PRO A 41 -0.42 2.04 -15.86
C PRO A 41 -1.72 1.23 -15.73
N SER A 42 -2.71 1.72 -14.98
CA SER A 42 -4.00 1.03 -14.83
C SER A 42 -4.79 0.94 -16.14
N LEU A 43 -4.70 1.96 -17.01
CA LEU A 43 -5.32 1.93 -18.34
C LEU A 43 -4.60 0.97 -19.28
N LEU A 44 -3.29 0.83 -19.16
CA LEU A 44 -2.46 -0.07 -19.97
C LEU A 44 -2.51 -1.51 -19.50
N PHE A 45 -3.00 -1.76 -18.29
CA PHE A 45 -3.04 -3.11 -17.71
C PHE A 45 -3.94 -4.03 -18.54
N LYS A 46 -3.36 -5.08 -19.10
CA LYS A 46 -4.03 -5.95 -20.10
C LYS A 46 -5.09 -6.86 -19.51
N GLU A 47 -4.95 -7.24 -18.24
CA GLU A 47 -5.87 -8.15 -17.55
C GLU A 47 -7.24 -7.49 -17.23
N TYR A 48 -7.34 -6.16 -17.28
CA TYR A 48 -8.60 -5.46 -17.07
C TYR A 48 -9.30 -5.16 -18.40
N SER A 49 -10.57 -5.53 -18.49
CA SER A 49 -11.45 -5.08 -19.54
C SER A 49 -11.68 -3.56 -19.47
N LEU A 50 -12.12 -2.96 -20.57
CA LEU A 50 -12.46 -1.52 -20.61
C LEU A 50 -13.50 -1.13 -19.54
N LYS A 51 -14.49 -2.00 -19.28
CA LYS A 51 -15.51 -1.79 -18.26
C LYS A 51 -14.91 -1.74 -16.87
N GLU A 52 -13.98 -2.63 -16.54
CA GLU A 52 -13.29 -2.66 -15.25
C GLU A 52 -12.42 -1.43 -15.07
N LYS A 53 -11.68 -1.01 -16.09
CA LYS A 53 -10.88 0.23 -16.06
C LYS A 53 -11.75 1.46 -15.79
N LEU A 54 -12.89 1.59 -16.45
CA LEU A 54 -13.84 2.67 -16.21
C LEU A 54 -14.43 2.60 -14.80
N ASN A 55 -14.83 1.42 -14.35
CA ASN A 55 -15.39 1.23 -13.02
C ASN A 55 -14.38 1.50 -11.90
N LEU A 56 -13.11 1.13 -12.09
CA LEU A 56 -12.03 1.44 -11.17
C LEU A 56 -11.96 2.95 -10.90
N TRP A 57 -11.92 3.76 -11.95
CA TRP A 57 -11.80 5.21 -11.82
C TRP A 57 -13.08 5.88 -11.37
N ARG A 58 -14.25 5.39 -11.80
CA ARG A 58 -15.54 5.84 -11.23
C ARG A 58 -15.62 5.55 -9.73
N GLY A 59 -15.20 4.36 -9.32
CA GLY A 59 -15.10 3.98 -7.91
C GLY A 59 -14.17 4.92 -7.14
N LYS A 60 -12.98 5.20 -7.68
CA LYS A 60 -12.01 6.13 -7.10
C LYS A 60 -12.58 7.54 -6.89
N VAL A 61 -13.31 8.06 -7.88
CA VAL A 61 -13.94 9.39 -7.79
C VAL A 61 -15.07 9.40 -6.76
N ASN A 62 -15.87 8.33 -6.71
CA ASN A 62 -17.03 8.23 -5.82
C ASN A 62 -16.65 7.86 -4.37
N SER A 63 -15.51 7.22 -4.16
CA SER A 63 -15.07 6.73 -2.83
C SER A 63 -14.50 7.79 -1.91
N GLY A 64 -14.42 9.05 -2.31
CA GLY A 64 -13.91 10.19 -1.57
C GLY A 64 -13.79 10.07 -0.04
N ILE A 65 -13.65 11.14 0.68
CA ILE A 65 -13.68 11.17 2.15
C ILE A 65 -15.10 10.79 2.61
N SER A 66 -15.24 9.61 3.21
CA SER A 66 -16.51 9.03 3.65
C SER A 66 -16.62 9.04 5.18
N ILE A 67 -17.77 8.61 5.69
CA ILE A 67 -17.97 8.38 7.14
C ILE A 67 -16.92 7.43 7.70
N LEU A 68 -16.51 6.41 6.92
CA LEU A 68 -15.45 5.47 7.31
C LEU A 68 -14.09 6.17 7.56
N TRP A 69 -13.80 7.27 6.86
CA TRP A 69 -12.61 8.06 7.14
C TRP A 69 -12.64 8.69 8.52
N ASN A 70 -13.79 9.23 8.91
CA ASN A 70 -13.97 9.82 10.25
C ASN A 70 -13.84 8.75 11.34
N GLU A 71 -14.42 7.58 11.13
CA GLU A 71 -14.26 6.45 12.05
C GLU A 71 -12.77 6.05 12.16
N MET A 72 -12.09 5.90 11.04
CA MET A 72 -10.68 5.49 11.02
C MET A 72 -9.77 6.48 11.77
N ILE A 73 -9.95 7.78 11.61
CA ILE A 73 -9.11 8.79 12.30
C ILE A 73 -9.42 8.96 13.80
N ASN A 74 -10.57 8.48 14.25
CA ASN A 74 -10.98 8.53 15.65
C ASN A 74 -10.60 7.27 16.44
N HIS A 75 -10.10 6.23 15.76
CA HIS A 75 -9.67 4.96 16.38
C HIS A 75 -8.16 4.81 16.34
N ASP A 76 -7.57 4.44 17.45
CA ASP A 76 -6.16 4.06 17.51
C ASP A 76 -6.04 2.53 17.45
N LEU A 77 -5.92 2.00 16.24
CA LEU A 77 -5.78 0.57 16.01
C LEU A 77 -4.53 -0.02 16.68
N SER A 78 -3.51 0.79 16.97
CA SER A 78 -2.32 0.34 17.67
C SER A 78 -2.56 0.01 19.15
N VAL A 79 -3.70 0.44 19.68
CA VAL A 79 -4.17 0.15 21.05
C VAL A 79 -5.32 -0.85 21.02
N GLU A 80 -6.27 -0.66 20.10
CA GLU A 80 -7.52 -1.41 20.08
C GLU A 80 -7.36 -2.83 19.45
N ASN A 81 -6.48 -2.98 18.44
CA ASN A 81 -6.30 -4.21 17.69
C ASN A 81 -4.88 -4.78 17.86
N THR A 82 -4.60 -5.31 19.04
CA THR A 82 -3.28 -5.87 19.35
C THR A 82 -3.23 -7.39 19.39
N ARG A 83 -4.37 -8.08 19.26
CA ARG A 83 -4.44 -9.56 19.32
C ARG A 83 -5.05 -10.17 18.08
N PHE A 84 -4.32 -11.09 17.47
CA PHE A 84 -4.73 -11.81 16.26
C PHE A 84 -4.63 -13.31 16.49
N SER A 85 -5.62 -14.06 16.00
CA SER A 85 -5.64 -15.53 16.04
C SER A 85 -4.96 -16.17 14.82
N ILE A 86 -4.51 -15.36 13.87
CA ILE A 86 -3.85 -15.78 12.63
C ILE A 86 -2.43 -15.22 12.57
N PRO A 87 -1.51 -15.81 11.77
CA PRO A 87 -0.21 -15.22 11.49
C PRO A 87 -0.32 -13.85 10.86
N VAL A 88 0.59 -12.92 11.24
CA VAL A 88 0.63 -11.55 10.73
C VAL A 88 2.01 -11.24 10.16
N TYR A 89 2.04 -10.80 8.91
CA TYR A 89 3.28 -10.48 8.20
C TYR A 89 3.23 -9.06 7.66
N PHE A 90 4.21 -8.23 8.04
CA PHE A 90 4.36 -6.86 7.57
C PHE A 90 5.32 -6.82 6.39
N PHE A 91 4.87 -6.22 5.29
CA PHE A 91 5.67 -5.88 4.12
C PHE A 91 5.77 -4.36 4.06
N HIS A 92 6.90 -3.79 4.45
CA HIS A 92 7.03 -2.34 4.62
C HIS A 92 8.24 -1.79 3.88
N GLY A 93 8.02 -0.77 3.05
CA GLY A 93 9.09 -0.09 2.35
C GLY A 93 9.88 0.84 3.26
N LYS A 94 11.20 0.85 3.14
CA LYS A 94 12.08 1.72 3.92
C LYS A 94 11.82 3.21 3.69
N TYR A 95 11.33 3.56 2.51
CA TYR A 95 11.04 4.94 2.09
C TYR A 95 9.54 5.25 2.11
N ASP A 96 8.77 4.52 2.91
CA ASP A 96 7.35 4.80 3.09
C ASP A 96 7.15 6.01 4.00
N TYR A 97 6.96 7.17 3.39
CA TYR A 97 6.58 8.40 4.09
C TYR A 97 5.07 8.62 4.14
N THR A 98 4.28 7.69 3.59
CA THR A 98 2.81 7.68 3.73
C THR A 98 2.40 7.05 5.07
N CYS A 99 3.03 5.92 5.40
CA CYS A 99 2.88 5.25 6.70
C CYS A 99 4.27 5.16 7.34
N SER A 100 4.44 5.77 8.53
CA SER A 100 5.74 5.79 9.21
C SER A 100 6.27 4.39 9.46
N TYR A 101 7.50 4.15 9.04
CA TYR A 101 8.22 2.89 9.27
C TYR A 101 8.38 2.60 10.77
N GLU A 102 8.69 3.62 11.54
CA GLU A 102 8.90 3.53 12.99
C GLU A 102 7.59 3.14 13.70
N LEU A 103 6.48 3.81 13.36
CA LEU A 103 5.17 3.48 13.93
C LEU A 103 4.71 2.07 13.54
N ALA A 104 4.98 1.64 12.32
CA ALA A 104 4.69 0.28 11.89
C ALA A 104 5.52 -0.76 12.67
N LYS A 105 6.78 -0.44 12.96
CA LYS A 105 7.66 -1.26 13.83
C LYS A 105 7.15 -1.31 15.26
N GLU A 106 6.79 -0.18 15.83
CA GLU A 106 6.22 -0.11 17.18
C GLU A 106 4.93 -0.94 17.28
N TYR A 107 4.07 -0.86 16.27
CA TYR A 107 2.86 -1.67 16.23
C TYR A 107 3.16 -3.16 16.11
N TYR A 108 4.12 -3.54 15.24
CA TYR A 108 4.59 -4.92 15.12
C TYR A 108 5.07 -5.49 16.46
N GLU A 109 5.78 -4.72 17.26
CA GLU A 109 6.24 -5.18 18.58
C GLU A 109 5.07 -5.42 19.55
N LYS A 110 4.04 -4.58 19.50
CA LYS A 110 2.86 -4.63 20.38
C LYS A 110 1.91 -5.78 20.10
N ILE A 111 1.80 -6.22 18.84
CA ILE A 111 0.81 -7.25 18.48
C ILE A 111 1.18 -8.62 19.02
N GLU A 112 0.16 -9.34 19.50
CA GLU A 112 0.18 -10.74 19.90
C GLU A 112 -0.48 -11.61 18.83
N THR A 113 0.26 -12.58 18.32
CA THR A 113 -0.20 -13.46 17.23
C THR A 113 0.58 -14.77 17.28
N PRO A 114 0.03 -15.89 16.78
CA PRO A 114 0.73 -17.18 16.75
C PRO A 114 2.09 -17.13 16.02
N GLN A 115 2.20 -16.27 15.00
CA GLN A 115 3.43 -16.05 14.26
C GLN A 115 3.42 -14.65 13.67
N LYS A 116 4.54 -13.94 13.78
CA LYS A 116 4.70 -12.63 13.13
C LYS A 116 6.08 -12.45 12.53
N SER A 117 6.16 -11.69 11.45
CA SER A 117 7.43 -11.25 10.87
C SER A 117 7.27 -9.87 10.24
N PHE A 118 8.35 -9.10 10.25
CA PHE A 118 8.42 -7.79 9.63
C PHE A 118 9.50 -7.79 8.55
N PHE A 119 9.09 -7.63 7.30
CA PHE A 119 9.98 -7.62 6.14
C PHE A 119 10.16 -6.19 5.64
N THR A 120 11.39 -5.71 5.70
CA THR A 120 11.76 -4.39 5.21
C THR A 120 12.23 -4.47 3.76
N PHE A 121 11.59 -3.70 2.89
CA PHE A 121 11.95 -3.56 1.48
C PHE A 121 12.79 -2.31 1.29
N ASN A 122 14.07 -2.51 0.97
CA ASN A 122 15.08 -1.44 1.04
C ASN A 122 15.00 -0.42 -0.10
N ASN A 123 14.28 -0.71 -1.17
CA ASN A 123 14.15 0.17 -2.33
C ASN A 123 12.72 0.67 -2.54
N SER A 124 11.78 0.26 -1.69
CA SER A 124 10.35 0.56 -1.83
C SER A 124 9.89 1.67 -0.90
N ALA A 125 8.82 2.35 -1.33
CA ALA A 125 7.97 3.22 -0.52
C ALA A 125 6.74 2.44 -0.01
N HIS A 126 5.52 2.96 -0.25
CA HIS A 126 4.27 2.41 0.27
C HIS A 126 3.78 1.12 -0.41
N SER A 127 4.38 0.75 -1.53
CA SER A 127 3.88 -0.37 -2.35
C SER A 127 4.98 -1.38 -2.72
N PRO A 128 5.60 -2.07 -1.75
CA PRO A 128 6.70 -3.01 -2.02
C PRO A 128 6.34 -4.08 -3.06
N VAL A 129 5.08 -4.53 -3.08
CA VAL A 129 4.61 -5.57 -4.03
C VAL A 129 4.74 -5.12 -5.49
N PHE A 130 4.64 -3.82 -5.75
CA PHE A 130 4.81 -3.25 -7.09
C PHE A 130 6.24 -2.79 -7.38
N GLU A 131 7.00 -2.43 -6.37
CA GLU A 131 8.35 -1.87 -6.52
C GLU A 131 9.45 -2.95 -6.46
N GLU A 132 9.25 -3.98 -5.62
CA GLU A 132 10.18 -5.11 -5.45
C GLU A 132 9.42 -6.45 -5.55
N PRO A 133 8.69 -6.73 -6.67
CA PRO A 133 7.81 -7.91 -6.76
C PRO A 133 8.56 -9.24 -6.64
N GLN A 134 9.78 -9.35 -7.17
CA GLN A 134 10.59 -10.55 -7.07
C GLN A 134 10.98 -10.86 -5.63
N GLU A 135 11.34 -9.82 -4.87
CA GLU A 135 11.67 -9.95 -3.45
C GLU A 135 10.43 -10.30 -2.62
N CYS A 136 9.27 -9.70 -2.93
CA CYS A 136 8.00 -10.08 -2.30
C CYS A 136 7.68 -11.56 -2.54
N VAL A 137 7.78 -12.03 -3.78
CA VAL A 137 7.56 -13.45 -4.12
C VAL A 137 8.54 -14.34 -3.38
N ARG A 138 9.82 -13.97 -3.33
CA ARG A 138 10.86 -14.73 -2.60
C ARG A 138 10.51 -14.83 -1.11
N VAL A 139 10.17 -13.71 -0.47
CA VAL A 139 9.79 -13.69 0.96
C VAL A 139 8.56 -14.55 1.22
N ILE A 140 7.52 -14.43 0.39
CA ILE A 140 6.31 -15.25 0.54
C ILE A 140 6.66 -16.73 0.43
N ARG A 141 7.39 -17.12 -0.60
CA ARG A 141 7.72 -18.52 -0.88
C ARG A 141 8.62 -19.13 0.18
N GLU A 142 9.71 -18.44 0.54
CA GLU A 142 10.74 -19.00 1.42
C GLU A 142 10.45 -18.82 2.91
N LYS A 143 9.83 -17.69 3.29
CA LYS A 143 9.68 -17.31 4.70
C LYS A 143 8.27 -17.53 5.25
N ILE A 144 7.26 -17.44 4.41
CA ILE A 144 5.87 -17.58 4.83
C ILE A 144 5.34 -18.99 4.52
N LEU A 145 5.57 -19.47 3.30
CA LEU A 145 5.10 -20.79 2.88
C LEU A 145 6.09 -21.93 3.22
N GLY A 146 7.22 -21.61 3.88
CA GLY A 146 8.16 -22.61 4.36
C GLY A 146 8.89 -23.40 3.28
N GLY A 147 9.05 -22.83 2.07
CA GLY A 147 9.73 -23.51 0.98
C GLY A 147 8.95 -24.71 0.41
N TYR A 148 7.63 -24.73 0.57
CA TYR A 148 6.80 -25.79 -0.02
C TYR A 148 7.02 -25.86 -1.53
N GLU A 149 7.87 -26.81 -1.94
CA GLU A 149 8.17 -27.10 -3.36
C GLU A 149 6.97 -27.68 -4.13
N GLY A 150 5.83 -27.88 -3.46
CA GLY A 150 4.65 -28.56 -4.01
C GLY A 150 3.53 -27.64 -4.54
N LEU A 151 3.57 -26.35 -4.31
CA LEU A 151 2.58 -25.42 -4.87
C LEU A 151 3.16 -24.64 -6.05
N TRP A 152 3.30 -25.33 -7.17
CA TRP A 152 3.48 -24.68 -8.47
C TRP A 152 2.16 -23.99 -8.86
N ILE A 153 1.87 -22.86 -8.24
CA ILE A 153 1.08 -21.85 -8.94
C ILE A 153 2.07 -21.31 -9.96
N GLU A 154 1.93 -21.72 -11.21
CA GLU A 154 2.52 -21.02 -12.34
C GLU A 154 1.91 -19.61 -12.35
N CYS A 155 2.48 -18.74 -11.54
CA CYS A 155 2.29 -17.31 -11.71
C CYS A 155 3.07 -16.95 -12.98
N ASN A 156 2.44 -17.14 -14.12
CA ASN A 156 2.80 -16.46 -15.37
C ASN A 156 2.45 -14.97 -15.19
N LEU A 157 3.08 -14.34 -14.21
CA LEU A 157 3.08 -12.88 -14.11
C LEU A 157 3.95 -12.40 -15.29
N PRO A 158 3.40 -11.63 -16.23
CA PRO A 158 4.21 -11.01 -17.24
C PRO A 158 5.32 -10.22 -16.53
N VAL A 159 6.55 -10.50 -16.91
CA VAL A 159 7.71 -9.70 -16.47
C VAL A 159 7.41 -8.28 -16.89
N LEU A 160 7.16 -7.40 -15.94
CA LEU A 160 7.03 -5.98 -16.21
C LEU A 160 8.38 -5.54 -16.81
N PRO A 161 8.38 -4.81 -17.94
CA PRO A 161 9.61 -4.33 -18.52
C PRO A 161 10.34 -3.44 -17.52
N ASP A 162 11.68 -3.52 -17.49
CA ASP A 162 12.59 -2.84 -16.56
C ASP A 162 12.56 -1.29 -16.60
N HIS A 163 11.54 -0.71 -17.23
CA HIS A 163 11.39 0.73 -17.43
C HIS A 163 10.00 1.19 -17.01
N PHE A 164 9.86 1.51 -15.72
CA PHE A 164 8.87 2.44 -15.21
C PHE A 164 9.52 3.54 -14.37
#